data_c69a7a21d2db9f90ec81933958825d76
#
_entry.id   c69a7a21d2db9f90ec81933958825d76
#
_cell.length_a   1.000
_cell.length_b   1.000
_cell.length_c   1.000
_cell.angle_alpha   90.00
_cell.angle_beta   90.00
_cell.angle_gamma   90.00
#
_symmetry.space_group_name_H-M   'P 1'
#
loop_
_entity.id
_entity.type
_entity.pdbx_description
1 polymer ?
#
loop_
_entity_poly.entity_id
_entity_poly.type
_entity_poly.pdbx_seq_one_letter_code
_entity_poly.pdbx_strand_id
1 'polypeptide(L)' 'GDRVARAVFDDGSVIYKIVTASGIVIQAAEFLPKITSTAQRDKVIKDLSHHRHTQQEIAAIMNISQSTVSNVLRKK' A
#
# COMPACT_ATOMS: atom_id res chain seq x y z
N GLY A 1 7.08 -15.69 -7.80
CA GLY A 1 6.75 -14.63 -6.85
C GLY A 1 5.36 -14.05 -7.05
N ASP A 2 5.00 -13.15 -6.19
CA ASP A 2 3.70 -12.50 -6.27
C ASP A 2 3.69 -11.45 -7.38
N ARG A 3 2.53 -11.26 -7.99
CA ARG A 3 2.33 -10.20 -8.97
C ARG A 3 1.43 -9.13 -8.37
N VAL A 4 1.78 -7.87 -8.61
CA VAL A 4 1.02 -6.73 -8.11
C VAL A 4 0.62 -5.85 -9.29
N ALA A 5 -0.65 -5.51 -9.37
CA ALA A 5 -1.16 -4.52 -10.30
C ALA A 5 -1.94 -3.46 -9.50
N ARG A 6 -1.86 -2.21 -9.94
CA ARG A 6 -2.61 -1.15 -9.30
C ARG A 6 -3.08 -0.12 -10.33
N ALA A 7 -4.17 0.54 -10.01
CA ALA A 7 -4.69 1.68 -10.78
C ALA A 7 -5.05 2.80 -9.81
N VAL A 8 -4.70 4.03 -10.18
CA VAL A 8 -4.99 5.23 -9.39
C VAL A 8 -5.95 6.10 -10.18
N PHE A 9 -6.98 6.56 -9.51
CA PHE A 9 -8.00 7.41 -10.12
C PHE A 9 -7.88 8.84 -9.60
N ASP A 10 -8.42 9.80 -10.37
CA ASP A 10 -8.31 11.23 -10.06
C ASP A 10 -8.97 11.61 -8.74
N ASP A 11 -9.94 10.82 -8.27
CA ASP A 11 -10.64 11.05 -7.01
C ASP A 11 -9.86 10.59 -5.77
N GLY A 12 -8.64 10.08 -5.97
CA GLY A 12 -7.81 9.55 -4.88
C GLY A 12 -8.02 8.08 -4.58
N SER A 13 -8.91 7.41 -5.31
CA SER A 13 -9.06 5.98 -5.11
C SER A 13 -7.93 5.20 -5.76
N VAL A 14 -7.55 4.10 -5.11
CA VAL A 14 -6.54 3.17 -5.60
C VAL A 14 -7.14 1.77 -5.58
N ILE A 15 -7.13 1.10 -6.72
CA ILE A 15 -7.50 -0.31 -6.80
C ILE A 15 -6.20 -1.09 -6.98
N TYR A 16 -6.02 -2.11 -6.14
CA TYR A 16 -4.84 -2.97 -6.26
C TYR A 16 -5.25 -4.44 -6.28
N LYS A 17 -4.42 -5.22 -6.94
CA LYS A 17 -4.61 -6.66 -7.08
C LYS A 17 -3.27 -7.35 -6.86
N ILE A 18 -3.25 -8.30 -5.96
CA ILE A 18 -2.08 -9.12 -5.68
C ILE A 18 -2.43 -10.56 -6.06
N VAL A 19 -1.63 -11.16 -6.92
CA VAL A 19 -1.76 -12.59 -7.25
C VAL A 19 -0.56 -13.29 -6.62
N THR A 20 -0.82 -14.11 -5.62
CA THR A 20 0.24 -14.82 -4.91
C THR A 20 0.83 -15.94 -5.75
N ALA A 21 1.99 -16.43 -5.36
CA ALA A 21 2.65 -17.55 -6.04
C ALA A 21 1.77 -18.81 -6.02
N SER A 22 0.90 -18.96 -5.05
CA SER A 22 -0.03 -20.09 -4.96
C SER A 22 -1.33 -19.89 -5.74
N GLY A 23 -1.49 -18.74 -6.42
CA GLY A 23 -2.66 -18.46 -7.25
C GLY A 23 -3.81 -17.78 -6.54
N ILE A 24 -3.62 -17.38 -5.27
CA ILE A 24 -4.65 -16.63 -4.53
C ILE A 24 -4.69 -15.21 -5.08
N VAL A 25 -5.89 -14.70 -5.35
CA VAL A 25 -6.09 -13.34 -5.83
C VAL A 25 -6.65 -12.49 -4.70
N ILE A 26 -5.92 -11.41 -4.35
CA ILE A 26 -6.34 -10.41 -3.38
C ILE A 26 -6.61 -9.13 -4.16
N GLN A 27 -7.84 -8.63 -4.09
CA GLN A 27 -8.22 -7.40 -4.79
C GLN A 27 -8.98 -6.51 -3.82
N ALA A 28 -8.60 -5.22 -3.79
CA ALA A 28 -9.22 -4.27 -2.89
C ALA A 28 -9.14 -2.86 -3.46
N ALA A 29 -9.95 -1.96 -2.89
CA ALA A 29 -9.95 -0.54 -3.24
C ALA A 29 -9.81 0.29 -1.97
N GLU A 30 -9.02 1.35 -2.05
CA GLU A 30 -8.79 2.27 -0.94
C GLU A 30 -8.90 3.70 -1.44
N PHE A 31 -9.36 4.60 -0.56
CA PHE A 31 -9.30 6.03 -0.81
C PHE A 31 -8.15 6.61 0.00
N LEU A 32 -7.22 7.26 -0.68
CA LEU A 32 -6.05 7.84 -0.04
C LEU A 32 -6.11 9.35 -0.10
N PRO A 33 -5.64 10.04 0.95
CA PRO A 33 -5.46 11.48 0.87
C PRO A 33 -4.36 11.81 -0.15
N LYS A 34 -4.40 13.02 -0.70
CA LYS A 34 -3.34 13.48 -1.58
C LYS A 34 -2.05 13.61 -0.76
N ILE A 35 -1.02 12.90 -1.18
CA ILE A 35 0.25 12.87 -0.47
C ILE A 35 1.16 13.92 -1.08
N THR A 36 1.57 14.89 -0.27
CA THR A 36 2.40 16.02 -0.71
C THR A 36 3.75 16.07 -0.03
N SER A 37 4.02 15.18 0.94
CA SER A 37 5.29 15.16 1.65
C SER A 37 5.63 13.75 2.14
N THR A 38 6.91 13.53 2.44
CA THR A 38 7.37 12.27 3.02
C THR A 38 6.73 12.02 4.39
N ALA A 39 6.58 13.08 5.20
CA ALA A 39 5.95 12.94 6.52
C ALA A 39 4.50 12.49 6.39
N GLN A 40 3.75 13.03 5.45
CA GLN A 40 2.38 12.62 5.18
C GLN A 40 2.32 11.17 4.69
N ARG A 41 3.24 10.80 3.79
CA ARG A 41 3.34 9.41 3.31
C ARG A 41 3.56 8.44 4.47
N ASP A 42 4.50 8.77 5.35
CA ASP A 42 4.83 7.91 6.48
C ASP A 42 3.63 7.75 7.43
N LYS A 43 2.88 8.83 7.64
CA LYS A 43 1.67 8.79 8.46
C LYS A 43 0.61 7.87 7.83
N VAL A 44 0.40 7.95 6.52
CA VAL A 44 -0.55 7.09 5.82
C VAL A 44 -0.13 5.63 5.92
N ILE A 45 1.16 5.34 5.77
CA ILE A 45 1.69 3.98 5.92
C ILE A 45 1.36 3.42 7.30
N LYS A 46 1.58 4.22 8.36
CA LYS A 46 1.29 3.80 9.73
C LYS A 46 -0.20 3.58 9.94
N ASP A 47 -1.04 4.45 9.40
CA ASP A 47 -2.50 4.31 9.49
C ASP A 47 -2.97 3.02 8.80
N LEU A 48 -2.45 2.73 7.61
CA LEU A 48 -2.78 1.49 6.90
C LEU A 48 -2.38 0.25 7.70
N SER A 49 -1.22 0.30 8.34
CA SER A 49 -0.76 -0.78 9.21
C SER A 49 -1.69 -0.99 10.40
N HIS A 50 -2.18 0.09 11.01
CA HIS A 50 -3.15 0.02 12.10
C HIS A 50 -4.48 -0.60 11.67
N HIS A 51 -4.84 -0.49 10.40
CA HIS A 51 -6.06 -1.07 9.84
C HIS A 51 -5.81 -2.49 9.28
N ARG A 52 -4.76 -3.15 9.75
CA ARG A 52 -4.44 -4.55 9.47
C ARG A 52 -4.05 -4.85 8.03
N HIS A 53 -3.57 -3.86 7.31
CA HIS A 53 -2.95 -4.13 6.01
C HIS A 53 -1.56 -4.71 6.21
N THR A 54 -1.20 -5.71 5.40
CA THR A 54 0.15 -6.26 5.40
C THR A 54 1.11 -5.27 4.75
N GLN A 55 2.42 -5.44 5.01
CA GLN A 55 3.43 -4.61 4.36
C GLN A 55 3.37 -4.73 2.84
N GLN A 56 3.07 -5.91 2.32
CA GLN A 56 2.92 -6.14 0.88
C GLN A 56 1.73 -5.34 0.33
N GLU A 57 0.60 -5.35 1.03
CA GLU A 57 -0.57 -4.58 0.63
C GLU A 57 -0.30 -3.08 0.66
N ILE A 58 0.35 -2.59 1.71
CA ILE A 58 0.71 -1.18 1.84
C ILE A 58 1.64 -0.76 0.70
N ALA A 59 2.64 -1.58 0.39
CA ALA A 59 3.56 -1.32 -0.71
C ALA A 59 2.81 -1.20 -2.04
N ALA A 60 1.83 -2.08 -2.28
CA ALA A 60 1.01 -2.04 -3.48
C ALA A 60 0.13 -0.77 -3.52
N ILE A 61 -0.54 -0.45 -2.40
CA ILE A 61 -1.41 0.72 -2.30
C ILE A 61 -0.63 2.01 -2.56
N MET A 62 0.56 2.13 -1.96
CA MET A 62 1.38 3.34 -2.00
C MET A 62 2.33 3.40 -3.20
N ASN A 63 2.45 2.31 -3.96
CA ASN A 63 3.40 2.17 -5.07
C ASN A 63 4.85 2.41 -4.63
N ILE A 64 5.23 1.76 -3.55
CA ILE A 64 6.59 1.81 -3.00
C ILE A 64 7.06 0.39 -2.72
N SER A 65 8.36 0.24 -2.41
CA SER A 65 8.90 -1.08 -2.09
C SER A 65 8.47 -1.53 -0.69
N GLN A 66 8.41 -2.82 -0.49
CA GLN A 66 8.13 -3.42 0.81
C GLN A 66 9.20 -3.04 1.84
N SER A 67 10.45 -2.91 1.40
CA SER A 67 11.55 -2.45 2.25
C SER A 67 11.30 -1.05 2.79
N THR A 68 10.76 -0.15 1.96
CA THR A 68 10.42 1.21 2.38
C THR A 68 9.33 1.17 3.45
N VAL A 69 8.29 0.36 3.25
CA VAL A 69 7.22 0.19 4.25
C VAL A 69 7.79 -0.31 5.57
N SER A 70 8.63 -1.33 5.51
CA SER A 70 9.27 -1.90 6.70
C SER A 70 10.10 -0.86 7.44
N ASN A 71 10.88 -0.05 6.71
CA ASN A 71 11.71 0.99 7.31
C ASN A 71 10.86 2.06 8.01
N VAL A 72 9.75 2.48 7.40
CA VAL A 72 8.83 3.46 7.99
C VAL A 72 8.20 2.92 9.26
N LEU A 73 7.75 1.66 9.25
CA LEU A 73 7.08 1.05 10.40
C LEU A 73 8.04 0.80 11.57
N ARG A 74 9.35 0.69 11.32
CA ARG A 74 10.35 0.55 12.37
C ARG A 74 10.74 1.86 13.02
N LYS A 75 10.46 2.99 12.38
CA LYS A 75 10.74 4.31 12.98
C LYS A 75 9.74 4.59 14.10
N LYS A 76 10.23 5.09 15.19
CA LYS A 76 9.39 5.50 16.31
C LYS A 76 9.00 6.96 16.21
#